data_86118eca423af8e5149b2ad17b748c42
#
_entry.id   86118eca423af8e5149b2ad17b748c42
#
_cell.length_a   1.000
_cell.length_b   1.000
_cell.length_c   1.000
_cell.angle_alpha   90.00
_cell.angle_beta   90.00
_cell.angle_gamma   90.00
#
_symmetry.space_group_name_H-M   'P 1'
#
loop_
_entity.id
_entity.type
_entity.pdbx_description
1 polymer ?
#
loop_
_entity_poly.entity_id
_entity_poly.type
_entity_poly.pdbx_seq_one_letter_code
_entity_poly.pdbx_strand_id
1 'polypeptide(L)'
;MKKIALITALVIAICAFAGCSHEHVPGPVATCTEPQICTDCEEILVEATGHRPGDPATCAAAQTCVFCGLEMAPKLEHTPGAEATCTEPQLCTSCGTELAAKTGHSLNKQNACDNCGEQIFPEGQKYIKAGRNGALSDNLDNIIPETEGGHYNNNIDAYYAGAVLICGDYAVEYFLPSENGNAGWASIINKFAEKYPEISVNALLVPKNCAFNPPAGYTDPYDRTKAHIEATYAMLNDGIKAADAFGVMSEHRDEYMFYRTDHHWTSLGAYYASVAFCNANEIVPYALDTYETVIKTDFLGTLYNFAGGPACLKENLDYTVGHYPHIGYTMVAGNTGNWYNTSAINYNYKTYAGMFINGDNPLTVITTENKNGRTLMIFKESYGNAFVPFMIDYFEQIVVVDIRENTKGTGALIDQYGVTDVLFINNAQAAITFESELREKALS
;
A
#
# COMPACT_ATOMS: atom_id res chain seq x y z
N MET A 1 -3.54 -65.71 31.81
CA MET A 1 -3.80 -67.12 32.11
C MET A 1 -5.22 -67.50 31.71
N LYS A 2 -5.32 -68.53 31.08
CA LYS A 2 -6.40 -69.42 30.65
C LYS A 2 -6.87 -69.21 29.19
N LYS A 3 -6.32 -70.13 28.40
CA LYS A 3 -6.78 -70.73 27.16
C LYS A 3 -8.07 -71.50 27.37
N ILE A 4 -8.94 -71.61 26.41
CA ILE A 4 -9.82 -72.74 26.06
C ILE A 4 -10.28 -72.41 24.63
N ALA A 5 -9.76 -72.98 23.60
CA ALA A 5 -9.94 -74.31 22.98
C ALA A 5 -11.32 -74.44 22.27
N LEU A 6 -11.29 -74.28 21.01
CA LEU A 6 -11.67 -75.13 19.85
C LEU A 6 -12.76 -76.19 20.17
N ILE A 7 -13.88 -76.11 19.46
CA ILE A 7 -14.59 -77.29 18.98
C ILE A 7 -15.19 -77.00 17.62
N THR A 8 -14.66 -77.71 16.64
CA THR A 8 -15.08 -77.89 15.29
C THR A 8 -16.30 -78.75 15.22
N ALA A 9 -17.39 -78.31 14.65
CA ALA A 9 -18.46 -79.16 14.16
C ALA A 9 -18.63 -78.98 12.66
N LEU A 10 -18.05 -79.94 11.96
CA LEU A 10 -18.24 -80.14 10.53
C LEU A 10 -19.59 -80.78 10.31
N VAL A 11 -20.57 -80.02 9.88
CA VAL A 11 -21.85 -80.59 9.36
C VAL A 11 -21.69 -80.55 7.82
N ILE A 12 -21.37 -81.77 7.27
CA ILE A 12 -21.41 -81.99 5.83
C ILE A 12 -22.92 -82.18 5.49
N ALA A 13 -23.55 -81.12 5.00
CA ALA A 13 -24.81 -81.24 4.30
C ALA A 13 -24.54 -81.64 2.86
N ILE A 14 -24.74 -82.91 2.50
CA ILE A 14 -24.79 -83.41 1.16
C ILE A 14 -26.06 -82.88 0.55
N CYS A 15 -26.03 -81.72 -0.09
CA CYS A 15 -27.06 -81.29 -1.06
C CYS A 15 -26.76 -81.96 -2.37
N ALA A 16 -27.67 -82.80 -2.82
CA ALA A 16 -27.64 -83.35 -4.17
C ALA A 16 -27.66 -82.23 -5.21
N PHE A 17 -26.58 -82.09 -5.87
CA PHE A 17 -26.53 -81.27 -7.09
C PHE A 17 -27.33 -82.00 -8.18
N ALA A 18 -28.54 -81.50 -8.46
CA ALA A 18 -29.15 -81.67 -9.73
C ALA A 18 -28.41 -80.65 -10.66
N GLY A 19 -27.25 -81.01 -11.15
CA GLY A 19 -26.49 -80.19 -12.09
C GLY A 19 -27.31 -80.06 -13.37
N CYS A 20 -27.61 -78.83 -13.78
CA CYS A 20 -28.05 -78.53 -15.11
C CYS A 20 -27.00 -79.09 -16.09
N SER A 21 -27.41 -79.98 -16.97
CA SER A 21 -26.54 -80.62 -17.96
C SER A 21 -26.30 -79.82 -19.24
N HIS A 22 -26.35 -78.51 -19.11
CA HIS A 22 -26.13 -77.61 -20.25
C HIS A 22 -25.03 -76.57 -19.90
N GLU A 23 -24.37 -76.06 -20.90
CA GLU A 23 -23.41 -74.95 -20.76
C GLU A 23 -24.22 -73.68 -20.43
N HIS A 24 -23.84 -73.01 -19.33
CA HIS A 24 -24.56 -71.83 -18.89
C HIS A 24 -24.34 -70.67 -19.87
N VAL A 25 -25.45 -70.03 -20.28
CA VAL A 25 -25.42 -68.83 -21.13
C VAL A 25 -25.48 -67.60 -20.22
N PRO A 26 -24.38 -66.82 -20.06
CA PRO A 26 -24.40 -65.65 -19.19
C PRO A 26 -25.37 -64.58 -19.68
N GLY A 27 -26.24 -64.12 -18.80
CA GLY A 27 -27.04 -62.90 -19.01
C GLY A 27 -26.25 -61.63 -18.82
N PRO A 28 -26.91 -60.46 -18.62
CA PRO A 28 -26.26 -59.20 -18.38
C PRO A 28 -25.23 -59.29 -17.24
N VAL A 29 -24.15 -58.54 -17.34
CA VAL A 29 -23.06 -58.50 -16.30
C VAL A 29 -23.63 -58.06 -14.98
N ALA A 30 -23.20 -58.68 -13.88
CA ALA A 30 -23.60 -58.33 -12.54
C ALA A 30 -23.41 -56.84 -12.26
N THR A 31 -24.41 -56.20 -11.68
CA THR A 31 -24.39 -54.79 -11.23
C THR A 31 -24.19 -54.70 -9.72
N CYS A 32 -24.27 -53.49 -9.17
CA CYS A 32 -24.23 -53.32 -7.72
C CYS A 32 -25.38 -54.03 -7.00
N THR A 33 -26.52 -54.17 -7.63
CA THR A 33 -27.78 -54.65 -7.03
C THR A 33 -28.29 -55.92 -7.65
N GLU A 34 -27.89 -56.22 -8.89
CA GLU A 34 -28.40 -57.39 -9.61
C GLU A 34 -27.26 -58.33 -9.95
N PRO A 35 -27.44 -59.64 -9.64
CA PRO A 35 -26.49 -60.69 -9.99
C PRO A 35 -26.53 -60.98 -11.51
N GLN A 36 -25.46 -61.51 -12.06
CA GLN A 36 -25.50 -62.12 -13.37
C GLN A 36 -26.10 -63.54 -13.28
N ILE A 37 -27.15 -63.77 -13.98
CA ILE A 37 -27.84 -65.07 -13.98
C ILE A 37 -27.70 -65.73 -15.32
N CYS A 38 -27.80 -67.05 -15.37
CA CYS A 38 -27.94 -67.83 -16.58
C CYS A 38 -29.30 -67.54 -17.24
N THR A 39 -29.33 -67.23 -18.55
CA THR A 39 -30.57 -66.91 -19.26
C THR A 39 -31.51 -68.12 -19.44
N ASP A 40 -30.97 -69.34 -19.30
CA ASP A 40 -31.71 -70.57 -19.58
C ASP A 40 -32.23 -71.27 -18.34
N CYS A 41 -31.50 -71.13 -17.17
CA CYS A 41 -31.87 -71.84 -15.94
C CYS A 41 -31.98 -70.92 -14.72
N GLU A 42 -31.73 -69.60 -14.87
CA GLU A 42 -31.81 -68.57 -13.84
C GLU A 42 -30.80 -68.77 -12.68
N GLU A 43 -29.85 -69.71 -12.83
CA GLU A 43 -28.79 -69.88 -11.81
C GLU A 43 -27.90 -68.65 -11.74
N ILE A 44 -27.55 -68.25 -10.50
CA ILE A 44 -26.63 -67.09 -10.30
C ILE A 44 -25.21 -67.50 -10.68
N LEU A 45 -24.68 -66.86 -11.72
CA LEU A 45 -23.29 -67.07 -12.19
C LEU A 45 -22.30 -66.17 -11.49
N VAL A 46 -22.72 -64.94 -11.20
CA VAL A 46 -21.91 -63.95 -10.48
C VAL A 46 -22.85 -63.19 -9.53
N GLU A 47 -22.55 -63.16 -8.28
CA GLU A 47 -23.29 -62.37 -7.30
C GLU A 47 -23.26 -60.88 -7.60
N ALA A 48 -24.29 -60.14 -7.15
CA ALA A 48 -24.29 -58.69 -7.21
C ALA A 48 -23.05 -58.14 -6.48
N THR A 49 -22.36 -57.19 -7.10
CA THR A 49 -21.05 -56.69 -6.61
C THR A 49 -21.15 -55.83 -5.35
N GLY A 50 -22.36 -55.42 -4.99
CA GLY A 50 -22.60 -54.48 -3.91
C GLY A 50 -22.15 -53.05 -4.25
N HIS A 51 -22.52 -52.08 -3.44
CA HIS A 51 -22.04 -50.71 -3.61
C HIS A 51 -20.66 -50.55 -2.99
N ARG A 52 -19.73 -49.99 -3.78
CA ARG A 52 -18.37 -49.65 -3.33
C ARG A 52 -18.26 -48.15 -3.14
N PRO A 53 -17.98 -47.67 -1.91
CA PRO A 53 -17.81 -46.25 -1.65
C PRO A 53 -16.66 -45.66 -2.49
N GLY A 54 -16.92 -44.53 -3.09
CA GLY A 54 -15.90 -43.65 -3.67
C GLY A 54 -15.25 -42.77 -2.60
N ASP A 55 -14.72 -41.63 -3.02
CA ASP A 55 -14.10 -40.67 -2.10
C ASP A 55 -15.09 -40.25 -1.00
N PRO A 56 -14.59 -39.97 0.21
CA PRO A 56 -15.42 -39.52 1.31
C PRO A 56 -16.20 -38.26 0.96
N ALA A 57 -17.42 -38.12 1.48
CA ALA A 57 -18.21 -36.92 1.32
C ALA A 57 -17.45 -35.68 1.81
N THR A 58 -17.56 -34.61 1.04
CA THR A 58 -17.08 -33.27 1.40
C THR A 58 -18.25 -32.29 1.39
N CYS A 59 -18.03 -31.05 1.78
CA CYS A 59 -19.06 -30.01 1.64
C CYS A 59 -19.34 -29.64 0.15
N ALA A 60 -18.44 -30.00 -0.77
CA ALA A 60 -18.62 -29.77 -2.21
C ALA A 60 -19.27 -30.97 -2.91
N ALA A 61 -19.02 -32.18 -2.46
CA ALA A 61 -19.48 -33.42 -3.11
C ALA A 61 -19.97 -34.44 -2.11
N ALA A 62 -21.06 -35.12 -2.46
CA ALA A 62 -21.54 -36.31 -1.75
C ALA A 62 -20.63 -37.51 -2.05
N GLN A 63 -20.59 -38.49 -1.14
CA GLN A 63 -19.93 -39.76 -1.41
C GLN A 63 -20.85 -40.62 -2.27
N THR A 64 -20.38 -41.09 -3.38
CA THR A 64 -21.13 -41.91 -4.34
C THR A 64 -20.48 -43.27 -4.57
N CYS A 65 -21.27 -44.26 -4.96
CA CYS A 65 -20.74 -45.54 -5.39
C CYS A 65 -19.94 -45.37 -6.68
N VAL A 66 -18.69 -45.89 -6.72
CA VAL A 66 -17.78 -45.77 -7.88
C VAL A 66 -18.28 -46.46 -9.15
N PHE A 67 -19.25 -47.40 -9.03
CA PHE A 67 -19.75 -48.18 -10.14
C PHE A 67 -21.10 -47.66 -10.69
N CYS A 68 -22.02 -47.25 -9.82
CA CYS A 68 -23.38 -46.88 -10.23
C CYS A 68 -23.76 -45.44 -9.94
N GLY A 69 -22.92 -44.70 -9.23
CA GLY A 69 -23.15 -43.29 -8.86
C GLY A 69 -24.17 -43.06 -7.77
N LEU A 70 -24.72 -44.15 -7.15
CA LEU A 70 -25.66 -43.99 -6.06
C LEU A 70 -25.04 -43.20 -4.90
N GLU A 71 -25.74 -42.19 -4.40
CA GLU A 71 -25.32 -41.45 -3.23
C GLU A 71 -25.35 -42.35 -1.98
N MET A 72 -24.18 -42.47 -1.34
CA MET A 72 -23.96 -43.31 -0.16
C MET A 72 -23.88 -42.52 1.14
N ALA A 73 -23.39 -41.27 1.05
CA ALA A 73 -23.44 -40.28 2.12
C ALA A 73 -23.65 -38.86 1.55
N PRO A 74 -24.50 -38.04 2.17
CA PRO A 74 -24.78 -36.68 1.71
C PRO A 74 -23.54 -35.79 1.87
N LYS A 75 -23.57 -34.66 1.17
CA LYS A 75 -22.57 -33.59 1.38
C LYS A 75 -22.51 -33.18 2.84
N LEU A 76 -21.32 -32.88 3.30
CA LEU A 76 -21.10 -32.29 4.63
C LEU A 76 -21.58 -30.84 4.65
N GLU A 77 -21.84 -30.32 5.84
CA GLU A 77 -22.10 -28.89 6.01
C GLU A 77 -20.87 -28.06 5.73
N HIS A 78 -21.06 -26.83 5.27
CA HIS A 78 -19.97 -25.89 5.08
C HIS A 78 -19.43 -25.39 6.41
N THR A 79 -18.12 -25.32 6.55
CA THR A 79 -17.45 -24.72 7.71
C THR A 79 -17.17 -23.25 7.43
N PRO A 80 -17.85 -22.30 8.11
CA PRO A 80 -17.63 -20.88 7.88
C PRO A 80 -16.20 -20.47 8.24
N GLY A 81 -15.58 -19.67 7.37
CA GLY A 81 -14.35 -18.93 7.63
C GLY A 81 -14.62 -17.62 8.35
N ALA A 82 -13.72 -16.65 8.19
CA ALA A 82 -13.88 -15.31 8.74
C ALA A 82 -15.20 -14.68 8.29
N GLU A 83 -15.80 -13.86 9.14
CA GLU A 83 -17.03 -13.13 8.79
C GLU A 83 -16.84 -12.24 7.58
N ALA A 84 -17.89 -12.05 6.80
CA ALA A 84 -17.86 -11.15 5.64
C ALA A 84 -17.53 -9.71 6.09
N THR A 85 -16.63 -9.09 5.38
CA THR A 85 -16.26 -7.67 5.56
C THR A 85 -16.89 -6.79 4.48
N CYS A 86 -16.54 -5.52 4.45
CA CYS A 86 -16.99 -4.62 3.39
C CYS A 86 -16.52 -5.07 2.01
N THR A 87 -15.33 -5.66 1.92
CA THR A 87 -14.64 -6.01 0.67
C THR A 87 -14.54 -7.49 0.41
N GLU A 88 -14.56 -8.32 1.48
CA GLU A 88 -14.36 -9.75 1.37
C GLU A 88 -15.61 -10.53 1.78
N PRO A 89 -16.05 -11.53 0.99
CA PRO A 89 -17.13 -12.42 1.36
C PRO A 89 -16.69 -13.44 2.41
N GLN A 90 -17.64 -14.00 3.16
CA GLN A 90 -17.38 -15.17 4.00
C GLN A 90 -17.32 -16.42 3.14
N LEU A 91 -16.21 -17.12 3.17
CA LEU A 91 -15.99 -18.33 2.40
C LEU A 91 -15.98 -19.57 3.31
N CYS A 92 -16.39 -20.70 2.76
CA CYS A 92 -16.16 -21.99 3.41
C CYS A 92 -14.66 -22.30 3.45
N THR A 93 -14.12 -22.61 4.63
CA THR A 93 -12.69 -22.92 4.81
C THR A 93 -12.23 -24.19 4.10
N SER A 94 -13.16 -25.09 3.80
CA SER A 94 -12.86 -26.39 3.20
C SER A 94 -13.00 -26.44 1.68
N CYS A 95 -13.90 -25.65 1.08
CA CYS A 95 -14.17 -25.72 -0.35
C CYS A 95 -14.19 -24.37 -1.06
N GLY A 96 -14.04 -23.26 -0.33
CA GLY A 96 -14.02 -21.91 -0.90
C GLY A 96 -15.37 -21.36 -1.37
N THR A 97 -16.48 -22.10 -1.17
CA THR A 97 -17.81 -21.60 -1.54
C THR A 97 -18.17 -20.37 -0.73
N GLU A 98 -18.72 -19.36 -1.36
CA GLU A 98 -19.23 -18.16 -0.70
C GLU A 98 -20.46 -18.50 0.16
N LEU A 99 -20.40 -18.19 1.46
CA LEU A 99 -21.46 -18.43 2.43
C LEU A 99 -22.22 -17.16 2.79
N ALA A 100 -21.56 -16.03 2.76
CA ALA A 100 -22.18 -14.73 2.88
C ALA A 100 -21.45 -13.73 1.97
N ALA A 101 -22.21 -12.90 1.26
CA ALA A 101 -21.67 -11.85 0.42
C ALA A 101 -20.99 -10.78 1.26
N LYS A 102 -19.99 -10.09 0.66
CA LYS A 102 -19.41 -8.90 1.25
C LYS A 102 -20.51 -7.89 1.60
N THR A 103 -20.34 -7.20 2.73
CA THR A 103 -21.38 -6.29 3.27
C THR A 103 -21.46 -4.96 2.50
N GLY A 104 -20.43 -4.64 1.72
CA GLY A 104 -20.31 -3.34 1.09
C GLY A 104 -19.97 -2.24 2.09
N HIS A 105 -19.80 -1.00 1.59
CA HIS A 105 -19.44 0.15 2.40
C HIS A 105 -20.68 0.97 2.78
N SER A 106 -20.76 1.35 4.06
CA SER A 106 -21.71 2.34 4.56
C SER A 106 -20.98 3.65 4.79
N LEU A 107 -21.24 4.67 3.96
CA LEU A 107 -20.46 5.91 3.92
C LEU A 107 -20.98 6.95 4.92
N ASN A 108 -20.07 7.56 5.68
CA ASN A 108 -20.32 8.73 6.50
C ASN A 108 -20.22 10.03 5.66
N LYS A 109 -20.38 11.17 6.33
CA LYS A 109 -20.35 12.51 5.68
C LYS A 109 -19.01 12.87 5.07
N GLN A 110 -17.93 12.17 5.43
CA GLN A 110 -16.58 12.34 4.91
C GLN A 110 -16.24 11.32 3.81
N ASN A 111 -17.25 10.58 3.32
CA ASN A 111 -17.09 9.48 2.37
C ASN A 111 -16.18 8.34 2.86
N ALA A 112 -15.99 8.20 4.17
CA ALA A 112 -15.35 7.06 4.77
C ALA A 112 -16.39 6.02 5.17
N CYS A 113 -16.08 4.74 5.03
CA CYS A 113 -16.95 3.66 5.47
C CYS A 113 -17.00 3.60 6.99
N ASP A 114 -18.20 3.62 7.58
CA ASP A 114 -18.39 3.53 9.03
C ASP A 114 -17.92 2.19 9.61
N ASN A 115 -17.85 1.12 8.80
CA ASN A 115 -17.51 -0.21 9.25
C ASN A 115 -16.01 -0.53 9.15
N CYS A 116 -15.33 -0.10 8.07
CA CYS A 116 -13.92 -0.41 7.83
C CYS A 116 -13.00 0.81 7.79
N GLY A 117 -13.54 2.03 7.86
CA GLY A 117 -12.77 3.27 7.79
C GLY A 117 -12.27 3.63 6.40
N GLU A 118 -12.46 2.76 5.41
CA GLU A 118 -12.00 2.99 4.04
C GLU A 118 -12.68 4.22 3.43
N GLN A 119 -11.89 5.05 2.77
CA GLN A 119 -12.40 6.24 2.09
C GLN A 119 -12.92 5.86 0.71
N ILE A 120 -14.23 5.99 0.52
CA ILE A 120 -14.91 5.64 -0.72
C ILE A 120 -15.26 6.92 -1.47
N PHE A 121 -14.97 6.97 -2.74
CA PHE A 121 -15.16 8.14 -3.58
C PHE A 121 -16.56 8.21 -4.18
N PRO A 122 -17.10 9.43 -4.39
CA PRO A 122 -18.37 9.61 -5.07
C PRO A 122 -18.39 8.99 -6.47
N GLU A 123 -19.54 8.49 -6.87
CA GLU A 123 -19.78 7.95 -8.21
C GLU A 123 -19.42 8.99 -9.29
N GLY A 124 -18.55 8.62 -10.22
CA GLY A 124 -18.06 9.49 -11.30
C GLY A 124 -16.60 9.95 -11.17
N GLN A 125 -15.93 9.71 -10.04
CA GLN A 125 -14.47 9.92 -9.94
C GLN A 125 -13.73 8.70 -10.47
N LYS A 126 -12.78 8.94 -11.38
CA LYS A 126 -11.97 7.87 -11.96
C LYS A 126 -10.80 7.54 -11.06
N TYR A 127 -10.73 6.29 -10.62
CA TYR A 127 -9.55 5.70 -10.00
C TYR A 127 -8.68 5.11 -11.08
N ILE A 128 -7.41 5.39 -11.02
CA ILE A 128 -6.44 4.84 -11.95
C ILE A 128 -5.32 4.22 -11.11
N LYS A 129 -5.08 2.92 -11.31
CA LYS A 129 -3.87 2.30 -10.76
C LYS A 129 -2.67 2.82 -11.54
N ALA A 130 -1.70 3.38 -10.84
CA ALA A 130 -0.43 3.71 -11.45
C ALA A 130 0.27 2.42 -11.91
N GLY A 131 0.70 2.40 -13.16
CA GLY A 131 1.51 1.31 -13.68
C GLY A 131 2.93 1.34 -13.10
N ARG A 132 3.65 0.23 -13.25
CA ARG A 132 5.00 -0.02 -12.72
C ARG A 132 6.07 1.03 -13.08
N ASN A 133 5.79 1.90 -14.06
CA ASN A 133 6.70 2.93 -14.56
C ASN A 133 6.18 4.34 -14.26
N GLY A 134 5.29 4.53 -13.28
CA GLY A 134 4.63 5.82 -13.09
C GLY A 134 3.74 6.23 -14.27
N ALA A 135 3.67 5.42 -15.31
CA ALA A 135 2.72 5.58 -16.41
C ALA A 135 1.34 5.34 -15.82
N LEU A 136 0.63 6.40 -15.62
CA LEU A 136 -0.78 6.38 -15.30
C LEU A 136 -1.49 5.67 -16.44
N SER A 137 -2.51 4.86 -16.13
CA SER A 137 -3.23 4.04 -17.11
C SER A 137 -3.69 4.83 -18.33
N ASP A 138 -3.98 4.14 -19.41
CA ASP A 138 -4.33 4.60 -20.78
C ASP A 138 -5.22 5.85 -20.93
N ASN A 139 -5.84 6.32 -19.84
CA ASN A 139 -6.67 7.52 -19.85
C ASN A 139 -5.92 8.82 -19.48
N LEU A 140 -4.66 8.73 -19.05
CA LEU A 140 -3.86 9.90 -18.66
C LEU A 140 -2.86 10.36 -19.71
N ASP A 141 -2.49 9.50 -20.66
CA ASP A 141 -1.69 9.88 -21.82
C ASP A 141 -2.30 11.06 -22.58
N ASN A 142 -3.61 11.30 -22.39
CA ASN A 142 -4.32 12.44 -22.92
C ASN A 142 -4.38 13.67 -21.99
N ILE A 143 -3.94 13.56 -20.73
CA ILE A 143 -4.04 14.66 -19.76
C ILE A 143 -2.70 15.39 -19.60
N ILE A 144 -1.59 14.67 -19.75
CA ILE A 144 -0.26 15.27 -19.80
C ILE A 144 0.28 14.99 -21.20
N PRO A 145 0.28 15.98 -22.07
CA PRO A 145 0.96 15.82 -23.35
C PRO A 145 2.45 15.56 -23.08
N GLU A 146 2.94 14.43 -23.58
CA GLU A 146 4.39 14.26 -23.71
C GLU A 146 4.91 15.44 -24.54
N THR A 147 5.66 16.32 -23.91
CA THR A 147 6.46 17.30 -24.62
C THR A 147 7.67 16.59 -25.20
N GLU A 148 8.15 16.98 -26.39
CA GLU A 148 9.44 16.49 -26.90
C GLU A 148 10.51 16.70 -25.83
N GLY A 149 11.01 15.63 -25.22
CA GLY A 149 11.98 15.70 -24.11
C GLY A 149 11.42 15.33 -22.73
N GLY A 150 10.21 14.71 -22.63
CA GLY A 150 9.60 14.27 -21.36
C GLY A 150 8.62 15.29 -20.79
N HIS A 151 8.35 15.16 -19.47
CA HIS A 151 7.37 16.00 -18.76
C HIS A 151 7.79 17.47 -18.59
N TYR A 152 9.03 17.82 -18.95
CA TYR A 152 9.58 19.16 -18.79
C TYR A 152 10.33 19.57 -20.06
N ASN A 153 10.02 20.75 -20.60
CA ASN A 153 10.72 21.28 -21.75
C ASN A 153 11.94 22.10 -21.31
N ASN A 154 13.09 21.44 -21.11
CA ASN A 154 14.33 22.05 -20.66
C ASN A 154 15.11 22.80 -21.77
N ASN A 155 14.64 22.73 -23.02
CA ASN A 155 15.36 23.35 -24.18
C ASN A 155 14.97 24.81 -24.44
N ILE A 156 14.10 25.38 -23.60
CA ILE A 156 13.64 26.75 -23.69
C ILE A 156 14.42 27.63 -22.71
N ASP A 157 14.88 28.79 -23.15
CA ASP A 157 15.53 29.77 -22.27
C ASP A 157 14.60 30.16 -21.12
N ALA A 158 15.13 30.05 -19.92
CA ALA A 158 14.40 30.40 -18.71
C ALA A 158 14.45 31.90 -18.44
N TYR A 159 13.39 32.45 -17.88
CA TYR A 159 13.35 33.85 -17.44
C TYR A 159 12.71 33.98 -16.06
N TYR A 160 13.10 35.00 -15.32
CA TYR A 160 12.50 35.30 -14.02
C TYR A 160 11.13 35.96 -14.17
N ALA A 161 10.14 35.41 -13.45
CA ALA A 161 8.85 36.03 -13.22
C ALA A 161 8.63 36.07 -11.69
N GLY A 162 8.72 37.25 -11.10
CA GLY A 162 8.78 37.37 -9.65
C GLY A 162 10.02 36.68 -9.05
N ALA A 163 9.78 35.76 -8.12
CA ALA A 163 10.86 35.02 -7.44
C ALA A 163 11.16 33.64 -8.07
N VAL A 164 10.49 33.28 -9.17
CA VAL A 164 10.60 31.95 -9.79
C VAL A 164 11.11 32.06 -11.22
N LEU A 165 11.74 31.00 -11.70
CA LEU A 165 12.12 30.84 -13.10
C LEU A 165 10.98 30.15 -13.86
N ILE A 166 10.60 30.71 -15.00
CA ILE A 166 9.71 30.10 -15.98
C ILE A 166 10.56 29.46 -17.07
N CYS A 167 10.32 28.17 -17.31
CA CYS A 167 11.01 27.34 -18.28
C CYS A 167 9.96 26.71 -19.21
N GLY A 168 9.57 27.45 -20.26
CA GLY A 168 8.49 27.00 -21.14
C GLY A 168 7.14 26.88 -20.43
N ASP A 169 6.69 25.65 -20.17
CA ASP A 169 5.40 25.34 -19.58
C ASP A 169 5.48 24.93 -18.10
N TYR A 170 6.65 25.05 -17.47
CA TYR A 170 6.82 24.81 -16.03
C TYR A 170 7.57 25.95 -15.35
N ALA A 171 7.41 26.02 -14.02
CA ALA A 171 8.11 26.97 -13.17
C ALA A 171 9.00 26.23 -12.17
N VAL A 172 10.11 26.82 -11.78
CA VAL A 172 11.02 26.22 -10.82
C VAL A 172 11.63 27.28 -9.89
N GLU A 173 11.80 26.91 -8.62
CA GLU A 173 12.71 27.61 -7.70
C GLU A 173 14.12 27.07 -7.91
N TYR A 174 14.97 27.91 -8.53
CA TYR A 174 16.36 27.52 -8.73
C TYR A 174 17.14 27.56 -7.42
N PHE A 175 17.72 26.43 -7.06
CA PHE A 175 18.49 26.27 -5.85
C PHE A 175 19.80 25.53 -6.14
N LEU A 176 20.92 26.15 -5.78
CA LEU A 176 22.25 25.59 -5.92
C LEU A 176 22.87 25.39 -4.53
N PRO A 177 22.81 24.18 -3.96
CA PRO A 177 23.28 23.93 -2.60
C PRO A 177 24.81 23.97 -2.49
N SER A 178 25.31 24.14 -1.26
CA SER A 178 26.73 23.97 -0.95
C SER A 178 27.13 22.49 -1.05
N GLU A 179 28.21 22.20 -1.75
CA GLU A 179 28.78 20.85 -1.83
C GLU A 179 29.33 20.35 -0.47
N ASN A 180 29.54 21.25 0.49
CA ASN A 180 30.01 20.91 1.85
C ASN A 180 28.88 20.38 2.77
N GLY A 181 27.67 20.24 2.26
CA GLY A 181 26.54 19.75 3.04
C GLY A 181 25.94 20.78 4.00
N ASN A 182 25.11 20.29 4.92
CA ASN A 182 24.40 21.08 5.95
C ASN A 182 24.78 20.58 7.36
N ALA A 183 25.84 21.13 7.93
CA ALA A 183 26.33 20.78 9.26
C ALA A 183 25.35 21.16 10.38
N GLY A 184 24.57 22.21 10.21
CA GLY A 184 23.57 22.66 11.19
C GLY A 184 22.45 21.63 11.34
N TRP A 185 21.89 21.20 10.23
CA TRP A 185 20.84 20.17 10.20
C TRP A 185 21.34 18.84 10.77
N ALA A 186 22.50 18.36 10.33
CA ALA A 186 23.11 17.13 10.86
C ALA A 186 23.39 17.22 12.37
N SER A 187 23.88 18.37 12.85
CA SER A 187 24.13 18.59 14.30
C SER A 187 22.86 18.52 15.14
N ILE A 188 21.71 18.96 14.63
CA ILE A 188 20.42 18.87 15.34
C ILE A 188 20.03 17.41 15.50
N ILE A 189 20.11 16.62 14.42
CA ILE A 189 19.76 15.20 14.42
C ILE A 189 20.68 14.40 15.33
N ASN A 190 21.99 14.66 15.27
CA ASN A 190 22.97 14.03 16.16
C ASN A 190 22.64 14.29 17.64
N LYS A 191 22.35 15.55 18.01
CA LYS A 191 21.95 15.90 19.37
C LYS A 191 20.65 15.27 19.82
N PHE A 192 19.69 15.12 18.90
CA PHE A 192 18.46 14.41 19.17
C PHE A 192 18.74 12.94 19.47
N ALA A 193 19.54 12.26 18.64
CA ALA A 193 19.92 10.86 18.85
C ALA A 193 20.69 10.65 20.15
N GLU A 194 21.58 11.59 20.52
CA GLU A 194 22.28 11.57 21.80
C GLU A 194 21.35 11.75 23.01
N LYS A 195 20.33 12.60 22.87
CA LYS A 195 19.33 12.86 23.92
C LYS A 195 18.36 11.71 24.13
N TYR A 196 18.04 10.96 23.07
CA TYR A 196 17.06 9.86 23.05
C TYR A 196 17.66 8.59 22.43
N PRO A 197 18.63 7.95 23.09
CA PRO A 197 19.39 6.83 22.52
C PRO A 197 18.57 5.55 22.29
N GLU A 198 17.38 5.45 22.89
CA GLU A 198 16.44 4.35 22.71
C GLU A 198 15.56 4.48 21.45
N ILE A 199 15.54 5.66 20.83
CA ILE A 199 14.71 5.94 19.66
C ILE A 199 15.51 5.68 18.38
N SER A 200 14.90 4.96 17.43
CA SER A 200 15.46 4.78 16.09
C SER A 200 15.36 6.09 15.30
N VAL A 201 16.49 6.72 14.99
CA VAL A 201 16.53 8.03 14.32
C VAL A 201 16.79 7.87 12.83
N ASN A 202 15.97 8.52 12.02
CA ASN A 202 16.04 8.53 10.57
C ASN A 202 16.20 9.95 10.03
N ALA A 203 16.97 10.09 8.96
CA ALA A 203 17.27 11.33 8.26
C ALA A 203 16.95 11.21 6.78
N LEU A 204 16.14 12.13 6.21
CA LEU A 204 15.76 12.13 4.81
C LEU A 204 15.81 13.55 4.24
N LEU A 205 16.80 13.83 3.39
CA LEU A 205 16.88 15.05 2.61
C LEU A 205 16.31 14.82 1.21
N VAL A 206 15.35 15.67 0.82
CA VAL A 206 14.67 15.60 -0.48
C VAL A 206 15.34 16.57 -1.45
N PRO A 207 15.72 16.13 -2.67
CA PRO A 207 16.17 17.04 -3.73
C PRO A 207 15.03 17.95 -4.18
N LYS A 208 15.36 19.12 -4.70
CA LYS A 208 14.39 20.01 -5.34
C LYS A 208 14.24 19.70 -6.83
N ASN A 209 13.14 20.16 -7.44
CA ASN A 209 12.84 19.97 -8.85
C ASN A 209 14.03 20.37 -9.76
N CYS A 210 14.67 21.51 -9.49
CA CYS A 210 15.80 21.99 -10.32
C CYS A 210 17.00 21.03 -10.35
N ALA A 211 17.13 20.09 -9.41
CA ALA A 211 18.19 19.09 -9.45
C ALA A 211 17.99 18.07 -10.59
N PHE A 212 16.75 17.76 -10.94
CA PHE A 212 16.42 16.81 -12.00
C PHE A 212 16.02 17.50 -13.31
N ASN A 213 15.43 18.70 -13.21
CA ASN A 213 14.93 19.49 -14.32
C ASN A 213 15.59 20.88 -14.30
N PRO A 214 16.91 20.97 -14.55
CA PRO A 214 17.63 22.23 -14.50
C PRO A 214 17.16 23.16 -15.63
N PRO A 215 16.98 24.46 -15.35
CA PRO A 215 16.63 25.43 -16.36
C PRO A 215 17.76 25.61 -17.42
N ALA A 216 17.38 25.70 -18.69
CA ALA A 216 18.35 25.97 -19.76
C ALA A 216 19.15 27.28 -19.51
N GLY A 217 20.46 27.26 -19.78
CA GLY A 217 21.36 28.38 -19.57
C GLY A 217 21.78 28.61 -18.11
N TYR A 218 21.35 27.81 -17.18
CA TYR A 218 21.77 27.85 -15.77
C TYR A 218 22.74 26.73 -15.45
N THR A 219 23.53 26.89 -14.38
CA THR A 219 24.41 25.84 -13.88
C THR A 219 23.56 24.64 -13.44
N ASP A 220 23.88 23.44 -13.92
CA ASP A 220 23.18 22.21 -13.54
C ASP A 220 23.41 21.92 -12.04
N PRO A 221 22.37 21.86 -11.21
CA PRO A 221 22.48 21.61 -9.78
C PRO A 221 22.51 20.13 -9.40
N TYR A 222 22.45 19.19 -10.35
CA TYR A 222 22.35 17.74 -10.05
C TYR A 222 23.50 17.23 -9.20
N ASP A 223 24.75 17.39 -9.70
CA ASP A 223 25.93 16.89 -8.99
C ASP A 223 26.17 17.62 -7.66
N ARG A 224 25.84 18.92 -7.61
CA ARG A 224 25.95 19.69 -6.36
C ARG A 224 24.90 19.27 -5.34
N THR A 225 23.69 18.97 -5.75
CA THR A 225 22.65 18.46 -4.83
C THR A 225 23.05 17.10 -4.29
N LYS A 226 23.57 16.22 -5.15
CA LYS A 226 24.10 14.92 -4.73
C LYS A 226 25.21 15.09 -3.70
N ALA A 227 26.25 15.87 -4.02
CA ALA A 227 27.38 16.12 -3.11
C ALA A 227 26.92 16.76 -1.80
N HIS A 228 25.96 17.69 -1.82
CA HIS A 228 25.35 18.28 -0.63
C HIS A 228 24.72 17.26 0.31
N ILE A 229 23.89 16.35 -0.26
CA ILE A 229 23.20 15.31 0.53
C ILE A 229 24.22 14.32 1.09
N GLU A 230 25.14 13.82 0.27
CA GLU A 230 26.20 12.89 0.68
C GLU A 230 27.08 13.50 1.79
N ALA A 231 27.54 14.75 1.64
CA ALA A 231 28.33 15.46 2.66
C ALA A 231 27.53 15.67 3.96
N THR A 232 26.23 15.97 3.87
CA THR A 232 25.36 16.12 5.03
C THR A 232 25.23 14.79 5.78
N TYR A 233 25.00 13.70 5.08
CA TYR A 233 24.86 12.38 5.69
C TYR A 233 26.18 11.87 6.30
N ALA A 234 27.32 12.22 5.70
CA ALA A 234 28.64 11.90 6.29
C ALA A 234 28.90 12.59 7.64
N MET A 235 28.11 13.59 8.03
CA MET A 235 28.18 14.26 9.33
C MET A 235 27.25 13.65 10.40
N LEU A 236 26.42 12.70 10.02
CA LEU A 236 25.53 12.02 10.97
C LEU A 236 26.29 11.02 11.83
N ASN A 237 25.92 10.92 13.09
CA ASN A 237 26.50 9.93 14.00
C ASN A 237 26.14 8.50 13.59
N ASP A 238 27.00 7.54 13.94
CA ASP A 238 26.74 6.12 13.76
C ASP A 238 25.39 5.73 14.37
N GLY A 239 24.63 4.88 13.67
CA GLY A 239 23.32 4.41 14.07
C GLY A 239 22.15 5.27 13.60
N ILE A 240 22.38 6.49 13.10
CA ILE A 240 21.35 7.28 12.41
C ILE A 240 21.19 6.75 10.99
N LYS A 241 19.95 6.42 10.62
CA LYS A 241 19.61 5.85 9.32
C LYS A 241 19.39 6.95 8.29
N ALA A 242 20.32 7.12 7.38
CA ALA A 242 20.20 8.07 6.27
C ALA A 242 19.46 7.40 5.09
N ALA A 243 18.29 7.91 4.74
CA ALA A 243 17.50 7.41 3.61
C ALA A 243 17.91 8.13 2.32
N ASP A 244 18.44 7.37 1.34
CA ASP A 244 18.93 7.92 0.07
C ASP A 244 17.79 8.18 -0.92
N ALA A 245 16.98 9.21 -0.64
CA ALA A 245 15.93 9.65 -1.56
C ALA A 245 16.48 10.14 -2.89
N PHE A 246 17.67 10.77 -2.90
CA PHE A 246 18.28 11.25 -4.14
C PHE A 246 18.64 10.10 -5.08
N GLY A 247 19.25 9.02 -4.56
CA GLY A 247 19.61 7.85 -5.36
C GLY A 247 18.39 7.19 -5.97
N VAL A 248 17.38 6.86 -5.16
CA VAL A 248 16.13 6.24 -5.65
C VAL A 248 15.43 7.13 -6.69
N MET A 249 15.25 8.42 -6.41
CA MET A 249 14.60 9.35 -7.34
C MET A 249 15.40 9.54 -8.64
N SER A 250 16.72 9.44 -8.59
CA SER A 250 17.58 9.56 -9.80
C SER A 250 17.35 8.43 -10.81
N GLU A 251 17.00 7.26 -10.35
CA GLU A 251 16.66 6.10 -11.20
C GLU A 251 15.33 6.32 -11.96
N HIS A 252 14.50 7.26 -11.49
CA HIS A 252 13.17 7.58 -12.00
C HIS A 252 13.06 9.03 -12.50
N ARG A 253 14.20 9.65 -12.83
CA ARG A 253 14.28 11.09 -13.17
C ARG A 253 13.42 11.52 -14.36
N ASP A 254 13.07 10.60 -15.24
CA ASP A 254 12.24 10.86 -16.42
C ASP A 254 10.73 10.78 -16.12
N GLU A 255 10.36 10.49 -14.88
CA GLU A 255 8.97 10.40 -14.44
C GLU A 255 8.47 11.72 -13.83
N TYR A 256 7.14 11.90 -13.76
CA TYR A 256 6.53 13.16 -13.27
C TYR A 256 6.58 13.24 -11.74
N MET A 257 7.77 13.43 -11.18
CA MET A 257 8.00 13.47 -9.73
C MET A 257 7.79 14.85 -9.11
N PHE A 258 7.73 15.91 -9.89
CA PHE A 258 7.56 17.30 -9.42
C PHE A 258 6.45 17.98 -10.21
N TYR A 259 5.72 18.90 -9.55
CA TYR A 259 4.72 19.69 -10.24
C TYR A 259 5.36 20.75 -11.14
N ARG A 260 4.67 21.09 -12.24
CA ARG A 260 5.09 22.17 -13.14
C ARG A 260 4.79 23.55 -12.60
N THR A 261 3.78 23.69 -11.77
CA THR A 261 3.26 24.98 -11.30
C THR A 261 3.35 25.14 -9.78
N ASP A 262 3.92 24.14 -9.09
CA ASP A 262 4.15 24.14 -7.65
C ASP A 262 5.61 23.80 -7.31
N HIS A 263 6.10 24.26 -6.15
CA HIS A 263 7.47 23.99 -5.74
C HIS A 263 7.67 22.62 -5.08
N HIS A 264 6.59 21.86 -4.91
CA HIS A 264 6.65 20.55 -4.28
C HIS A 264 6.82 19.42 -5.30
N TRP A 265 7.17 18.27 -4.77
CA TRP A 265 7.07 17.00 -5.46
C TRP A 265 5.60 16.55 -5.59
N THR A 266 5.35 15.63 -6.50
CA THR A 266 4.08 14.92 -6.60
C THR A 266 4.02 13.79 -5.56
N SER A 267 2.88 13.14 -5.44
CA SER A 267 2.77 11.90 -4.65
C SER A 267 3.71 10.81 -5.16
N LEU A 268 4.02 10.79 -6.47
CA LEU A 268 5.00 9.85 -7.05
C LEU A 268 6.42 10.12 -6.53
N GLY A 269 6.85 11.39 -6.49
CA GLY A 269 8.14 11.75 -5.90
C GLY A 269 8.22 11.37 -4.42
N ALA A 270 7.14 11.60 -3.67
CA ALA A 270 7.05 11.19 -2.27
C ALA A 270 7.05 9.66 -2.08
N TYR A 271 6.46 8.90 -3.02
CA TYR A 271 6.55 7.44 -3.03
C TYR A 271 8.00 6.97 -3.13
N TYR A 272 8.80 7.49 -4.07
CA TYR A 272 10.20 7.09 -4.20
C TYR A 272 11.03 7.43 -2.97
N ALA A 273 10.75 8.55 -2.32
CA ALA A 273 11.37 8.86 -1.03
C ALA A 273 10.92 7.89 0.08
N SER A 274 9.67 7.41 0.05
CA SER A 274 9.19 6.39 0.99
C SER A 274 9.88 5.04 0.76
N VAL A 275 10.17 4.68 -0.47
CA VAL A 275 11.00 3.51 -0.82
C VAL A 275 12.41 3.64 -0.23
N ALA A 276 13.03 4.82 -0.34
CA ALA A 276 14.33 5.07 0.27
C ALA A 276 14.30 4.93 1.80
N PHE A 277 13.26 5.44 2.45
CA PHE A 277 13.05 5.26 3.88
C PHE A 277 12.87 3.77 4.26
N CYS A 278 12.05 3.05 3.51
CA CYS A 278 11.85 1.62 3.72
C CYS A 278 13.15 0.83 3.59
N ASN A 279 13.96 1.11 2.54
CA ASN A 279 15.25 0.47 2.32
C ASN A 279 16.21 0.71 3.48
N ALA A 280 16.29 1.95 4.02
CA ALA A 280 17.13 2.30 5.16
C ALA A 280 16.68 1.60 6.47
N ASN A 281 15.42 1.16 6.54
CA ASN A 281 14.82 0.52 7.70
C ASN A 281 14.57 -0.99 7.52
N GLU A 282 15.06 -1.60 6.43
CA GLU A 282 14.84 -3.02 6.12
C GLU A 282 13.35 -3.39 6.03
N ILE A 283 12.51 -2.42 5.65
CA ILE A 283 11.08 -2.60 5.40
C ILE A 283 10.91 -2.89 3.90
N VAL A 284 10.09 -3.89 3.57
CA VAL A 284 9.74 -4.16 2.17
C VAL A 284 8.65 -3.15 1.75
N PRO A 285 8.94 -2.23 0.82
CA PRO A 285 7.95 -1.26 0.37
C PRO A 285 6.86 -1.94 -0.46
N TYR A 286 5.62 -1.46 -0.33
CA TYR A 286 4.57 -1.83 -1.26
C TYR A 286 4.91 -1.34 -2.67
N ALA A 287 4.61 -2.16 -3.69
CA ALA A 287 4.84 -1.78 -5.08
C ALA A 287 3.84 -0.68 -5.50
N LEU A 288 4.31 0.26 -6.33
CA LEU A 288 3.51 1.43 -6.73
C LEU A 288 2.16 1.06 -7.36
N ASP A 289 2.14 -0.03 -8.14
CA ASP A 289 0.95 -0.52 -8.84
C ASP A 289 -0.10 -1.19 -7.91
N THR A 290 0.21 -1.33 -6.63
CA THR A 290 -0.74 -1.83 -5.62
C THR A 290 -1.58 -0.72 -4.99
N TYR A 291 -1.17 0.54 -5.11
CA TYR A 291 -1.90 1.67 -4.53
C TYR A 291 -3.09 2.09 -5.39
N GLU A 292 -4.21 2.38 -4.75
CA GLU A 292 -5.27 3.14 -5.40
C GLU A 292 -4.85 4.60 -5.56
N THR A 293 -5.07 5.17 -6.74
CA THR A 293 -4.65 6.53 -7.05
C THR A 293 -5.81 7.42 -7.43
N VAL A 294 -5.76 8.67 -6.99
CA VAL A 294 -6.68 9.73 -7.40
C VAL A 294 -5.94 10.79 -8.20
N ILE A 295 -6.56 11.20 -9.29
CA ILE A 295 -6.02 12.20 -10.19
C ILE A 295 -6.87 13.45 -10.12
N LYS A 296 -6.18 14.57 -10.10
CA LYS A 296 -6.76 15.90 -10.17
C LYS A 296 -6.15 16.65 -11.35
N THR A 297 -6.99 17.19 -12.21
CA THR A 297 -6.59 17.77 -13.49
C THR A 297 -6.64 19.29 -13.56
N ASP A 298 -7.05 19.96 -12.48
CA ASP A 298 -7.26 21.40 -12.41
C ASP A 298 -6.35 22.07 -11.36
N PHE A 299 -5.18 21.48 -11.11
CA PHE A 299 -4.26 21.97 -10.10
C PHE A 299 -3.35 23.08 -10.68
N LEU A 300 -3.36 24.23 -10.01
CA LEU A 300 -2.40 25.32 -10.18
C LEU A 300 -1.74 25.58 -8.84
N GLY A 301 -0.41 25.42 -8.80
CA GLY A 301 0.38 25.51 -7.59
C GLY A 301 0.83 26.91 -7.22
N THR A 302 1.65 26.96 -6.18
CA THR A 302 2.16 28.23 -5.62
C THR A 302 3.09 28.99 -6.56
N LEU A 303 3.86 28.28 -7.39
CA LEU A 303 4.77 28.92 -8.36
C LEU A 303 4.00 29.69 -9.43
N TYR A 304 2.84 29.21 -9.86
CA TYR A 304 1.96 29.95 -10.75
C TYR A 304 1.57 31.31 -10.16
N ASN A 305 1.20 31.34 -8.88
CA ASN A 305 0.83 32.59 -8.20
C ASN A 305 2.04 33.49 -7.97
N PHE A 306 3.20 32.94 -7.58
CA PHE A 306 4.44 33.69 -7.38
C PHE A 306 4.96 34.33 -8.69
N ALA A 307 4.68 33.68 -9.81
CA ALA A 307 5.01 34.20 -11.15
C ALA A 307 4.01 35.23 -11.66
N GLY A 308 2.93 35.54 -10.93
CA GLY A 308 1.89 36.46 -11.38
C GLY A 308 0.91 35.88 -12.40
N GLY A 309 0.75 34.58 -12.46
CA GLY A 309 -0.23 33.89 -13.31
C GLY A 309 0.09 33.93 -14.81
N PRO A 310 1.31 33.55 -15.25
CA PRO A 310 1.66 33.63 -16.66
C PRO A 310 0.88 32.63 -17.51
N ALA A 311 0.50 33.05 -18.73
CA ALA A 311 -0.36 32.23 -19.61
C ALA A 311 0.31 30.96 -20.14
N CYS A 312 1.63 30.83 -20.05
CA CYS A 312 2.37 29.61 -20.41
C CYS A 312 2.19 28.49 -19.39
N LEU A 313 1.94 28.83 -18.12
CA LEU A 313 1.60 27.86 -17.07
C LEU A 313 0.08 27.66 -17.07
N LYS A 314 -0.38 26.57 -17.63
CA LYS A 314 -1.79 26.30 -17.81
C LYS A 314 -2.29 25.27 -16.81
N GLU A 315 -3.52 25.44 -16.35
CA GLU A 315 -4.14 24.59 -15.34
C GLU A 315 -4.26 23.10 -15.77
N ASN A 316 -4.44 22.83 -17.06
CA ASN A 316 -4.56 21.49 -17.61
C ASN A 316 -3.23 20.80 -17.92
N LEU A 317 -2.09 21.42 -17.61
CA LEU A 317 -0.77 20.81 -17.78
C LEU A 317 -0.32 20.07 -16.52
N ASP A 318 -0.86 20.42 -15.37
CA ASP A 318 -0.53 19.79 -14.10
C ASP A 318 -1.66 18.90 -13.60
N TYR A 319 -1.29 17.81 -12.97
CA TYR A 319 -2.20 16.94 -12.27
C TYR A 319 -1.63 16.54 -10.92
N THR A 320 -2.52 16.14 -10.04
CA THR A 320 -2.18 15.65 -8.71
C THR A 320 -2.61 14.21 -8.58
N VAL A 321 -1.68 13.36 -8.19
CA VAL A 321 -1.94 11.95 -7.90
C VAL A 321 -1.79 11.73 -6.41
N GLY A 322 -2.88 11.33 -5.76
CA GLY A 322 -2.85 10.86 -4.38
C GLY A 322 -2.83 9.35 -4.35
N HIS A 323 -1.98 8.77 -3.52
CA HIS A 323 -1.88 7.34 -3.29
C HIS A 323 -2.50 7.02 -1.93
N TYR A 324 -3.55 6.18 -1.92
CA TYR A 324 -4.24 5.80 -0.69
C TYR A 324 -3.51 4.70 0.04
N PRO A 325 -3.38 4.79 1.38
CA PRO A 325 -2.87 3.69 2.20
C PRO A 325 -3.67 2.41 2.00
N HIS A 326 -3.01 1.26 2.14
CA HIS A 326 -3.64 -0.07 1.99
C HIS A 326 -4.49 -0.46 3.19
N ILE A 327 -4.23 0.14 4.35
CA ILE A 327 -4.89 -0.21 5.62
C ILE A 327 -5.75 0.92 6.14
N GLY A 328 -6.72 0.58 6.98
CA GLY A 328 -7.57 1.54 7.66
C GLY A 328 -6.80 2.38 8.69
N TYR A 329 -7.24 3.62 8.86
CA TYR A 329 -6.66 4.57 9.82
C TYR A 329 -7.68 5.59 10.29
N THR A 330 -7.38 6.22 11.43
CA THR A 330 -8.03 7.45 11.89
C THR A 330 -7.00 8.55 12.00
N MET A 331 -7.38 9.77 11.63
CA MET A 331 -6.49 10.91 11.64
C MET A 331 -7.15 12.12 12.30
N VAL A 332 -6.46 12.72 13.24
CA VAL A 332 -6.83 13.99 13.86
C VAL A 332 -5.70 15.00 13.66
N ALA A 333 -6.07 16.22 13.31
CA ALA A 333 -5.14 17.32 13.12
C ALA A 333 -5.57 18.54 13.93
N GLY A 334 -4.64 19.41 14.27
CA GLY A 334 -4.92 20.63 14.99
C GLY A 334 -3.79 21.08 15.91
N ASN A 335 -4.14 21.84 16.93
CA ASN A 335 -3.24 22.23 18.00
C ASN A 335 -3.89 22.00 19.37
N THR A 336 -3.19 22.29 20.47
CA THR A 336 -3.68 22.07 21.83
C THR A 336 -5.05 22.76 22.05
N GLY A 337 -6.11 21.97 22.06
CA GLY A 337 -7.48 22.42 22.35
C GLY A 337 -8.44 22.45 21.15
N ASN A 338 -7.93 22.43 19.90
CA ASN A 338 -8.76 22.50 18.70
C ASN A 338 -8.39 21.35 17.74
N TRP A 339 -8.88 20.15 18.06
CA TRP A 339 -8.66 18.96 17.23
C TRP A 339 -9.86 18.73 16.32
N TYR A 340 -9.60 18.28 15.09
CA TYR A 340 -10.63 17.88 14.13
C TYR A 340 -10.22 16.62 13.39
N ASN A 341 -11.19 15.81 13.04
CA ASN A 341 -10.99 14.62 12.21
C ASN A 341 -10.75 15.03 10.76
N THR A 342 -9.81 14.36 10.11
CA THR A 342 -9.48 14.61 8.72
C THR A 342 -8.95 13.35 8.04
N SER A 343 -8.49 13.46 6.80
CA SER A 343 -7.99 12.35 5.99
C SER A 343 -6.57 12.61 5.49
N ALA A 344 -5.81 11.56 5.29
CA ALA A 344 -4.46 11.63 4.74
C ALA A 344 -4.45 12.16 3.30
N ILE A 345 -5.51 11.90 2.52
CA ILE A 345 -5.71 12.43 1.18
C ILE A 345 -7.05 13.16 1.11
N ASN A 346 -7.04 14.43 0.69
CA ASN A 346 -8.21 15.29 0.53
C ASN A 346 -8.29 15.83 -0.90
N TYR A 347 -8.83 15.07 -1.81
CA TYR A 347 -8.89 15.39 -3.24
C TYR A 347 -9.73 16.63 -3.58
N ASN A 348 -10.60 17.09 -2.69
CA ASN A 348 -11.44 18.31 -2.89
C ASN A 348 -10.65 19.61 -2.76
N TYR A 349 -9.46 19.60 -2.17
CA TYR A 349 -8.64 20.80 -2.04
C TYR A 349 -7.93 21.12 -3.37
N LYS A 350 -7.78 22.42 -3.63
CA LYS A 350 -7.12 22.96 -4.83
C LYS A 350 -5.67 23.38 -4.57
N THR A 351 -5.14 23.08 -3.39
CA THR A 351 -3.76 23.40 -3.01
C THR A 351 -3.05 22.14 -2.57
N TYR A 352 -1.77 22.05 -2.84
CA TYR A 352 -0.92 20.97 -2.37
C TYR A 352 -1.06 20.75 -0.85
N ALA A 353 -0.94 21.83 -0.07
CA ALA A 353 -1.01 21.76 1.38
C ALA A 353 -2.35 21.14 1.87
N GLY A 354 -3.47 21.53 1.29
CA GLY A 354 -4.77 20.99 1.72
C GLY A 354 -4.99 19.55 1.30
N MET A 355 -4.36 19.10 0.23
CA MET A 355 -4.60 17.79 -0.36
C MET A 355 -3.99 16.64 0.43
N PHE A 356 -2.80 16.81 0.98
CA PHE A 356 -2.11 15.80 1.79
C PHE A 356 -2.17 16.15 3.27
N ILE A 357 -2.61 15.22 4.09
CA ILE A 357 -2.78 15.34 5.56
C ILE A 357 -3.49 16.61 6.03
N ASN A 358 -4.30 17.21 5.15
CA ASN A 358 -5.00 18.47 5.37
C ASN A 358 -4.06 19.65 5.71
N GLY A 359 -2.83 19.64 5.18
CA GLY A 359 -1.92 20.76 5.23
C GLY A 359 -0.94 20.79 6.39
N ASP A 360 -0.45 22.02 6.64
CA ASP A 360 0.60 22.29 7.62
C ASP A 360 0.02 22.50 9.02
N ASN A 361 -0.56 21.45 9.59
CA ASN A 361 -1.09 21.51 10.95
C ASN A 361 0.06 21.44 11.97
N PRO A 362 -0.04 22.19 13.09
CA PRO A 362 0.96 22.12 14.17
C PRO A 362 1.27 20.71 14.62
N LEU A 363 0.25 19.87 14.72
CA LEU A 363 0.34 18.47 15.10
C LEU A 363 -0.73 17.66 14.40
N THR A 364 -0.35 16.51 13.86
CA THR A 364 -1.27 15.53 13.29
C THR A 364 -0.97 14.17 13.90
N VAL A 365 -2.01 13.46 14.35
CA VAL A 365 -1.88 12.11 14.92
C VAL A 365 -2.70 11.16 14.08
N ILE A 366 -2.06 10.10 13.61
CA ILE A 366 -2.66 9.05 12.81
C ILE A 366 -2.55 7.74 13.60
N THR A 367 -3.66 7.06 13.79
CA THR A 367 -3.70 5.72 14.39
C THR A 367 -4.18 4.76 13.32
N THR A 368 -3.42 3.70 13.11
CA THR A 368 -3.64 2.75 12.02
C THR A 368 -4.13 1.40 12.55
N GLU A 369 -4.48 0.50 11.64
CA GLU A 369 -4.83 -0.88 11.96
C GLU A 369 -3.61 -1.78 12.23
N ASN A 370 -2.39 -1.33 11.97
CA ASN A 370 -1.18 -2.04 12.38
C ASN A 370 -1.16 -2.26 13.89
N LYS A 371 -0.60 -3.42 14.30
CA LYS A 371 -0.42 -3.79 15.71
C LYS A 371 1.02 -4.22 15.96
N ASN A 372 1.98 -3.43 15.44
CA ASN A 372 3.41 -3.74 15.55
C ASN A 372 4.12 -3.00 16.70
N GLY A 373 3.40 -2.21 17.48
CA GLY A 373 3.94 -1.46 18.60
C GLY A 373 4.86 -0.30 18.21
N ARG A 374 4.93 0.06 16.92
CA ARG A 374 5.81 1.13 16.44
C ARG A 374 5.07 2.45 16.29
N THR A 375 5.61 3.50 16.89
CA THR A 375 5.14 4.88 16.75
C THR A 375 6.22 5.73 16.06
N LEU A 376 5.91 6.24 14.87
CA LEU A 376 6.80 7.12 14.11
C LEU A 376 6.46 8.59 14.39
N MET A 377 7.41 9.36 14.90
CA MET A 377 7.31 10.83 14.93
C MET A 377 8.04 11.40 13.72
N ILE A 378 7.38 12.32 13.00
CA ILE A 378 7.91 12.95 11.79
C ILE A 378 8.06 14.44 12.02
N PHE A 379 9.31 14.96 12.03
CA PHE A 379 9.59 16.38 11.93
C PHE A 379 9.65 16.78 10.45
N LYS A 380 8.75 17.65 10.02
CA LYS A 380 8.60 18.01 8.62
C LYS A 380 8.32 19.49 8.40
N GLU A 381 8.54 19.95 7.20
CA GLU A 381 7.87 21.09 6.56
C GLU A 381 6.92 20.56 5.46
N SER A 382 6.38 21.41 4.60
CA SER A 382 5.30 21.04 3.66
C SER A 382 5.62 19.87 2.71
N TYR A 383 6.89 19.61 2.39
CA TYR A 383 7.27 18.44 1.59
C TYR A 383 6.86 17.12 2.28
N GLY A 384 6.95 17.04 3.61
CA GLY A 384 6.52 15.86 4.34
C GLY A 384 5.03 15.51 4.19
N ASN A 385 4.19 16.46 3.77
CA ASN A 385 2.75 16.23 3.66
C ASN A 385 2.40 15.06 2.72
N ALA A 386 3.00 15.01 1.52
CA ALA A 386 2.77 13.93 0.56
C ALA A 386 3.46 12.61 0.93
N PHE A 387 4.48 12.66 1.81
CA PHE A 387 5.22 11.48 2.28
C PHE A 387 4.45 10.70 3.36
N VAL A 388 3.78 11.41 4.26
CA VAL A 388 3.08 10.81 5.42
C VAL A 388 2.08 9.73 5.06
N PRO A 389 1.25 9.85 3.99
CA PRO A 389 0.30 8.80 3.61
C PRO A 389 0.94 7.42 3.41
N PHE A 390 2.16 7.36 2.87
CA PHE A 390 2.87 6.10 2.66
C PHE A 390 3.36 5.44 3.96
N MET A 391 3.53 6.21 5.03
CA MET A 391 3.96 5.68 6.33
C MET A 391 2.82 4.97 7.09
N ILE A 392 1.58 5.22 6.72
CA ILE A 392 0.39 4.62 7.34
C ILE A 392 0.43 3.09 7.23
N ASP A 393 0.97 2.59 6.14
CA ASP A 393 1.06 1.15 5.90
C ASP A 393 2.09 0.42 6.79
N TYR A 394 2.96 1.15 7.50
CA TYR A 394 4.11 0.54 8.20
C TYR A 394 4.13 0.76 9.72
N PHE A 395 3.37 1.71 10.25
CA PHE A 395 3.41 2.07 11.68
C PHE A 395 2.03 1.95 12.32
N GLU A 396 1.98 1.57 13.60
CA GLU A 396 0.75 1.54 14.38
C GLU A 396 0.24 2.95 14.68
N GLN A 397 1.17 3.87 14.93
CA GLN A 397 0.85 5.28 15.15
C GLN A 397 1.87 6.18 14.46
N ILE A 398 1.41 7.33 13.97
CA ILE A 398 2.26 8.36 13.38
C ILE A 398 1.92 9.71 14.03
N VAL A 399 2.95 10.41 14.49
CA VAL A 399 2.85 11.74 15.09
C VAL A 399 3.60 12.73 14.21
N VAL A 400 2.88 13.53 13.44
CA VAL A 400 3.46 14.49 12.49
C VAL A 400 3.57 15.85 13.15
N VAL A 401 4.77 16.38 13.18
CA VAL A 401 5.13 17.68 13.80
C VAL A 401 5.55 18.63 12.69
N ASP A 402 4.77 19.68 12.45
CA ASP A 402 5.22 20.78 11.60
C ASP A 402 6.18 21.65 12.43
N ILE A 403 7.43 21.73 11.97
CA ILE A 403 8.48 22.46 12.70
C ILE A 403 8.24 23.97 12.79
N ARG A 404 7.42 24.53 11.94
CA ARG A 404 7.09 25.96 11.87
C ARG A 404 5.95 26.34 12.82
N GLU A 405 5.01 25.41 13.06
CA GLU A 405 3.71 25.68 13.68
C GLU A 405 3.53 25.03 15.07
N ASN A 406 4.26 23.93 15.38
CA ASN A 406 4.08 23.20 16.63
C ASN A 406 4.60 23.99 17.84
N THR A 407 3.82 24.01 18.91
CA THR A 407 4.14 24.70 20.18
C THR A 407 4.40 23.74 21.36
N LYS A 408 4.21 22.43 21.16
CA LYS A 408 4.40 21.42 22.21
C LYS A 408 5.82 20.89 22.20
N GLY A 409 6.42 20.77 23.39
CA GLY A 409 7.78 20.23 23.54
C GLY A 409 7.87 18.78 23.08
N THR A 410 8.98 18.43 22.41
CA THR A 410 9.22 17.11 21.84
C THR A 410 9.28 16.01 22.90
N GLY A 411 9.93 16.26 24.05
CA GLY A 411 9.96 15.29 25.15
C GLY A 411 8.56 14.89 25.61
N ALA A 412 7.65 15.86 25.75
CA ALA A 412 6.27 15.58 26.14
C ALA A 412 5.48 14.79 25.07
N LEU A 413 5.79 14.97 23.77
CA LEU A 413 5.20 14.18 22.69
C LEU A 413 5.73 12.75 22.70
N ILE A 414 7.04 12.57 22.90
CA ILE A 414 7.67 11.24 23.01
C ILE A 414 7.02 10.44 24.12
N ASP A 415 6.89 11.02 25.32
CA ASP A 415 6.29 10.37 26.49
C ASP A 415 4.80 10.07 26.26
N GLN A 416 4.06 11.02 25.67
CA GLN A 416 2.61 10.89 25.46
C GLN A 416 2.27 9.78 24.48
N TYR A 417 3.05 9.63 23.41
CA TYR A 417 2.71 8.72 22.31
C TYR A 417 3.57 7.46 22.26
N GLY A 418 4.55 7.32 23.16
CA GLY A 418 5.44 6.16 23.19
C GLY A 418 6.26 6.03 21.90
N VAL A 419 6.89 7.12 21.47
CA VAL A 419 7.62 7.20 20.20
C VAL A 419 8.79 6.22 20.19
N THR A 420 8.83 5.37 19.17
CA THR A 420 9.90 4.37 18.96
C THR A 420 10.85 4.75 17.82
N ASP A 421 10.33 5.51 16.86
CA ASP A 421 11.04 5.89 15.65
C ASP A 421 10.84 7.39 15.38
N VAL A 422 11.88 8.06 14.93
CA VAL A 422 11.81 9.47 14.52
C VAL A 422 12.36 9.63 13.10
N LEU A 423 11.69 10.44 12.29
CA LEU A 423 12.14 10.85 10.97
C LEU A 423 12.25 12.36 10.90
N PHE A 424 13.41 12.84 10.49
CA PHE A 424 13.64 14.22 10.06
C PHE A 424 13.55 14.26 8.53
N ILE A 425 12.52 14.89 7.99
CA ILE A 425 12.31 15.03 6.55
C ILE A 425 12.20 16.49 6.15
N ASN A 426 13.11 16.93 5.29
CA ASN A 426 13.12 18.29 4.73
C ASN A 426 13.62 18.25 3.29
N ASN A 427 13.14 19.16 2.43
CA ASN A 427 13.88 19.42 1.21
C ASN A 427 15.21 20.14 1.50
N ALA A 428 16.19 19.99 0.62
CA ALA A 428 17.56 20.47 0.86
C ALA A 428 17.64 21.99 1.15
N GLN A 429 16.75 22.80 0.57
CA GLN A 429 16.68 24.24 0.84
C GLN A 429 16.01 24.53 2.19
N ALA A 430 14.89 23.84 2.48
CA ALA A 430 14.16 24.03 3.73
C ALA A 430 14.99 23.59 4.94
N ALA A 431 15.83 22.56 4.81
CA ALA A 431 16.77 22.14 5.85
C ALA A 431 17.73 23.26 6.28
N ILE A 432 18.07 24.19 5.38
CA ILE A 432 18.86 25.38 5.67
C ILE A 432 17.96 26.49 6.22
N THR A 433 16.82 26.72 5.55
CA THR A 433 15.94 27.87 5.85
C THR A 433 15.31 27.76 7.22
N PHE A 434 14.89 26.56 7.64
CA PHE A 434 14.18 26.31 8.90
C PHE A 434 15.05 25.61 9.96
N GLU A 435 16.38 25.78 9.89
CA GLU A 435 17.29 25.15 10.87
C GLU A 435 17.00 25.60 12.32
N SER A 436 16.70 26.89 12.52
CA SER A 436 16.39 27.42 13.85
C SER A 436 15.10 26.86 14.43
N GLU A 437 14.05 26.77 13.62
CA GLU A 437 12.76 26.19 14.00
C GLU A 437 12.90 24.70 14.28
N LEU A 438 13.63 23.97 13.46
CA LEU A 438 13.90 22.56 13.68
C LEU A 438 14.64 22.34 14.99
N ARG A 439 15.68 23.15 15.26
CA ARG A 439 16.45 23.09 16.50
C ARG A 439 15.57 23.34 17.72
N GLU A 440 14.75 24.38 17.68
CA GLU A 440 13.82 24.72 18.76
C GLU A 440 12.85 23.58 19.03
N LYS A 441 12.25 23.00 17.96
CA LYS A 441 11.23 21.97 18.10
C LYS A 441 11.82 20.61 18.48
N ALA A 442 12.86 20.16 17.79
CA ALA A 442 13.40 18.81 17.98
C ALA A 442 14.12 18.64 19.35
N LEU A 443 14.73 19.69 19.88
CA LEU A 443 15.53 19.61 21.12
C LEU A 443 14.79 20.13 22.36
N SER A 444 13.51 20.52 22.25
CA SER A 444 12.67 21.01 23.35
C SER A 444 12.29 19.95 24.40
#